data_a3a1d6a06de661248418cde45dd6127f
#
_entry.id   a3a1d6a06de661248418cde45dd6127f
#
_cell.length_a   1.000
_cell.length_b   1.000
_cell.length_c   1.000
_cell.angle_alpha   90.00
_cell.angle_beta   90.00
_cell.angle_gamma   90.00
#
_symmetry.space_group_name_H-M   'P 1'
#
loop_
_entity.id
_entity.type
_entity.pdbx_description
1 polymer ?
#
loop_
_entity_poly.entity_id
_entity_poly.type
_entity_poly.pdbx_seq_one_letter_code
_entity_poly.pdbx_strand_id
1 'polypeptide(L)'
;ENYYELFLLELATGLRLGEIAALQWDDLNPTTGELRINKQAGTVGPEVVICEPKTKAAVRTLILPPTVLKVMREYKAKVDSRWMFPSPKKEDSPMRPSSIHLRLHRILDHAGCERVRFHDLRHTFATNALAYGMDIKTLSTILGHVSSATTLNTYSHVTDEMRQRAAVKIDQGIAKVEVNPQEEKPKERTMTTFQARK
;
A
#
# COMPACT_ATOMS: atom_id res chain seq x y z
N GLU A 1 -8.87 5.42 -24.28
CA GLU A 1 -8.70 6.12 -22.99
C GLU A 1 -8.00 5.19 -22.02
N ASN A 2 -6.82 5.57 -21.61
CA ASN A 2 -5.98 4.76 -20.74
C ASN A 2 -6.28 5.14 -19.29
N TYR A 3 -6.88 4.22 -18.52
CA TYR A 3 -7.07 4.35 -17.07
C TYR A 3 -5.96 3.65 -16.30
N TYR A 4 -4.78 3.56 -16.91
CA TYR A 4 -3.61 2.91 -16.34
C TYR A 4 -3.25 3.47 -14.98
N GLU A 5 -3.18 4.78 -14.85
CA GLU A 5 -2.78 5.47 -13.62
C GLU A 5 -3.76 5.20 -12.47
N LEU A 6 -5.07 5.13 -12.78
CA LEU A 6 -6.09 4.82 -11.78
C LEU A 6 -5.93 3.39 -11.24
N PHE A 7 -5.82 2.41 -12.14
CA PHE A 7 -5.71 1.01 -11.72
C PHE A 7 -4.34 0.66 -11.15
N LEU A 8 -3.27 1.33 -11.60
CA LEU A 8 -1.95 1.23 -10.97
C LEU A 8 -1.99 1.74 -9.52
N LEU A 9 -2.61 2.90 -9.30
CA LEU A 9 -2.76 3.46 -7.95
C LEU A 9 -3.57 2.52 -7.06
N GLU A 10 -4.67 1.95 -7.58
CA GLU A 10 -5.48 1.00 -6.83
C GLU A 10 -4.69 -0.25 -6.43
N LEU A 11 -4.00 -0.88 -7.37
CA LEU A 11 -3.19 -2.07 -7.14
C LEU A 11 -1.98 -1.82 -6.22
N ALA A 12 -1.56 -0.57 -6.08
CA ALA A 12 -0.46 -0.17 -5.19
C ALA A 12 -0.91 0.28 -3.80
N THR A 13 -2.19 0.57 -3.59
CA THR A 13 -2.71 1.18 -2.35
C THR A 13 -3.88 0.43 -1.73
N GLY A 14 -4.61 -0.34 -2.53
CA GLY A 14 -5.82 -1.05 -2.10
C GLY A 14 -6.93 -0.11 -1.61
N LEU A 15 -7.10 1.06 -2.21
CA LEU A 15 -8.13 2.04 -1.86
C LEU A 15 -9.54 1.50 -2.14
N ARG A 16 -10.52 1.96 -1.39
CA ARG A 16 -11.92 1.69 -1.73
C ARG A 16 -12.32 2.47 -2.98
N LEU A 17 -13.25 1.94 -3.77
CA LEU A 17 -13.74 2.58 -5.01
C LEU A 17 -14.18 4.05 -4.78
N GLY A 18 -14.88 4.31 -3.68
CA GLY A 18 -15.28 5.68 -3.34
C GLY A 18 -14.12 6.56 -2.90
N GLU A 19 -13.09 6.01 -2.25
CA GLU A 19 -11.90 6.73 -1.84
C GLU A 19 -11.09 7.17 -3.07
N ILE A 20 -10.78 6.25 -3.98
CA ILE A 20 -10.01 6.58 -5.20
C ILE A 20 -10.76 7.54 -6.11
N ALA A 21 -12.08 7.43 -6.22
CA ALA A 21 -12.90 8.34 -7.01
C ALA A 21 -12.90 9.78 -6.45
N ALA A 22 -12.70 9.94 -5.14
CA ALA A 22 -12.73 11.24 -4.46
C ALA A 22 -11.38 11.94 -4.37
N LEU A 23 -10.29 11.33 -4.86
CA LEU A 23 -8.94 11.89 -4.75
C LEU A 23 -8.80 13.20 -5.52
N GLN A 24 -8.15 14.16 -4.87
CA GLN A 24 -7.74 15.42 -5.45
C GLN A 24 -6.21 15.52 -5.46
N TRP A 25 -5.67 16.38 -6.31
CA TRP A 25 -4.22 16.59 -6.37
C TRP A 25 -3.65 17.18 -5.06
N ASP A 26 -4.45 17.94 -4.32
CA ASP A 26 -4.07 18.49 -3.01
C ASP A 26 -4.00 17.43 -1.90
N ASP A 27 -4.51 16.21 -2.15
CA ASP A 27 -4.35 15.09 -1.23
C ASP A 27 -2.96 14.42 -1.36
N LEU A 28 -2.22 14.70 -2.45
CA LEU A 28 -0.90 14.12 -2.72
C LEU A 28 0.20 15.15 -2.54
N ASN A 29 1.12 14.90 -1.61
CA ASN A 29 2.39 15.61 -1.59
C ASN A 29 3.32 15.01 -2.65
N PRO A 30 3.61 15.74 -3.75
CA PRO A 30 4.41 15.20 -4.84
C PRO A 30 5.90 15.05 -4.47
N THR A 31 6.37 15.63 -3.38
CA THR A 31 7.77 15.51 -2.93
C THR A 31 7.96 14.31 -2.03
N THR A 32 7.11 14.15 -1.02
CA THR A 32 7.22 13.06 -0.02
C THR A 32 6.50 11.79 -0.43
N GLY A 33 5.56 11.85 -1.37
CA GLY A 33 4.70 10.72 -1.76
C GLY A 33 3.55 10.46 -0.79
N GLU A 34 3.35 11.34 0.21
CA GLU A 34 2.22 11.23 1.13
C GLU A 34 0.89 11.45 0.41
N LEU A 35 0.01 10.48 0.50
CA LEU A 35 -1.35 10.52 -0.04
C LEU A 35 -2.35 10.46 1.11
N ARG A 36 -3.11 11.52 1.29
CA ARG A 36 -4.11 11.66 2.35
C ARG A 36 -5.47 11.14 1.89
N ILE A 37 -6.04 10.20 2.62
CA ILE A 37 -7.36 9.64 2.40
C ILE A 37 -8.29 10.18 3.51
N ASN A 38 -9.17 11.11 3.16
CA ASN A 38 -10.03 11.80 4.12
C ASN A 38 -11.46 12.03 3.59
N LYS A 39 -11.77 11.52 2.41
CA LYS A 39 -13.07 11.65 1.76
C LYS A 39 -13.38 10.45 0.88
N GLN A 40 -14.64 10.31 0.53
CA GLN A 40 -15.12 9.29 -0.41
C GLN A 40 -16.20 9.85 -1.31
N ALA A 41 -16.27 9.35 -2.53
CA ALA A 41 -17.33 9.66 -3.48
C ALA A 41 -18.44 8.61 -3.36
N GLY A 42 -19.64 9.09 -3.23
CA GLY A 42 -20.89 8.32 -3.35
C GLY A 42 -21.74 8.84 -4.50
N THR A 43 -22.93 8.25 -4.69
CA THR A 43 -23.89 8.73 -5.69
C THR A 43 -25.27 8.89 -5.08
N VAL A 44 -25.92 10.02 -5.39
CA VAL A 44 -27.33 10.28 -5.06
C VAL A 44 -28.01 10.61 -6.39
N GLY A 45 -28.85 9.71 -6.87
CA GLY A 45 -29.41 9.83 -8.21
C GLY A 45 -28.31 9.95 -9.29
N PRO A 46 -28.36 10.98 -10.15
CA PRO A 46 -27.36 11.21 -11.19
C PRO A 46 -26.09 11.88 -10.67
N GLU A 47 -26.08 12.41 -9.44
CA GLU A 47 -24.99 13.24 -8.90
C GLU A 47 -23.96 12.39 -8.15
N VAL A 48 -22.69 12.83 -8.26
CA VAL A 48 -21.59 12.36 -7.39
C VAL A 48 -21.52 13.28 -6.18
N VAL A 49 -21.59 12.70 -5.00
CA VAL A 49 -21.53 13.42 -3.73
C VAL A 49 -20.26 13.03 -3.00
N ILE A 50 -19.52 14.02 -2.54
CA ILE A 50 -18.32 13.81 -1.71
C ILE A 50 -18.73 13.87 -0.26
N CYS A 51 -18.38 12.83 0.48
CA CYS A 51 -18.69 12.67 1.88
C CYS A 51 -17.41 12.39 2.68
N GLU A 52 -17.44 12.72 3.96
CA GLU A 52 -16.43 12.23 4.90
C GLU A 52 -16.54 10.71 5.08
N PRO A 53 -15.43 10.03 5.39
CA PRO A 53 -15.47 8.62 5.70
C PRO A 53 -16.35 8.34 6.94
N LYS A 54 -17.07 7.22 6.91
CA LYS A 54 -17.97 6.81 7.99
C LYS A 54 -17.28 6.54 9.33
N THR A 55 -15.97 6.29 9.33
CA THR A 55 -15.19 5.96 10.53
C THR A 55 -13.90 6.75 10.58
N LYS A 56 -13.44 7.08 11.80
CA LYS A 56 -12.13 7.75 11.99
C LYS A 56 -10.96 6.92 11.44
N ALA A 57 -11.03 5.59 11.50
CA ALA A 57 -9.99 4.69 10.97
C ALA A 57 -9.87 4.75 9.45
N ALA A 58 -10.88 5.22 8.74
CA ALA A 58 -10.82 5.41 7.30
C ALA A 58 -10.02 6.66 6.89
N VAL A 59 -9.88 7.65 7.79
CA VAL A 59 -8.98 8.80 7.59
C VAL A 59 -7.55 8.36 7.89
N ARG A 60 -6.70 8.37 6.87
CA ARG A 60 -5.32 7.88 6.95
C ARG A 60 -4.44 8.52 5.90
N THR A 61 -3.14 8.45 6.12
CA THR A 61 -2.12 8.85 5.15
C THR A 61 -1.35 7.61 4.70
N LEU A 62 -1.17 7.47 3.39
CA LEU A 62 -0.37 6.43 2.76
C LEU A 62 0.91 7.06 2.21
N ILE A 63 1.95 6.25 2.04
CA ILE A 63 3.16 6.65 1.29
C ILE A 63 3.16 5.87 -0.02
N LEU A 64 3.11 6.58 -1.13
CA LEU A 64 3.17 5.96 -2.45
C LEU A 64 4.56 5.40 -2.73
N PRO A 65 4.66 4.19 -3.30
CA PRO A 65 5.92 3.68 -3.82
C PRO A 65 6.52 4.66 -4.84
N PRO A 66 7.87 4.82 -4.88
CA PRO A 66 8.52 5.79 -5.77
C PRO A 66 8.13 5.67 -7.25
N THR A 67 7.98 4.43 -7.74
CA THR A 67 7.53 4.16 -9.11
C THR A 67 6.13 4.70 -9.38
N VAL A 68 5.19 4.47 -8.45
CA VAL A 68 3.81 4.97 -8.56
C VAL A 68 3.78 6.48 -8.47
N LEU A 69 4.54 7.07 -7.54
CA LEU A 69 4.64 8.51 -7.39
C LEU A 69 5.16 9.19 -8.68
N LYS A 70 6.15 8.59 -9.33
CA LYS A 70 6.65 9.07 -10.63
C LYS A 70 5.54 9.10 -11.67
N VAL A 71 4.80 8.00 -11.83
CA VAL A 71 3.68 7.91 -12.78
C VAL A 71 2.59 8.95 -12.45
N MET A 72 2.26 9.15 -11.17
CA MET A 72 1.25 10.14 -10.77
C MET A 72 1.70 11.58 -11.04
N ARG A 73 2.99 11.90 -10.91
CA ARG A 73 3.53 13.22 -11.29
C ARG A 73 3.40 13.47 -12.80
N GLU A 74 3.77 12.47 -13.61
CA GLU A 74 3.66 12.54 -15.07
C GLU A 74 2.19 12.64 -15.52
N TYR A 75 1.29 11.97 -14.81
CA TYR A 75 -0.15 12.04 -15.06
C TYR A 75 -0.72 13.40 -14.68
N LYS A 76 -0.31 14.00 -13.54
CA LYS A 76 -0.74 15.34 -13.13
C LYS A 76 -0.50 16.40 -14.21
N ALA A 77 0.62 16.31 -14.91
CA ALA A 77 0.95 17.25 -15.99
C ALA A 77 -0.01 17.18 -17.20
N LYS A 78 -0.81 16.12 -17.31
CA LYS A 78 -1.76 15.89 -18.40
C LYS A 78 -3.22 16.15 -18.00
N VAL A 79 -3.49 16.38 -16.72
CA VAL A 79 -4.84 16.54 -16.16
C VAL A 79 -5.05 17.96 -15.69
N ASP A 80 -5.89 18.70 -16.41
CA ASP A 80 -6.34 20.04 -16.02
C ASP A 80 -7.62 19.92 -15.20
N SER A 81 -7.49 19.54 -13.94
CA SER A 81 -8.59 19.39 -12.98
C SER A 81 -8.02 19.33 -11.57
N ARG A 82 -8.80 19.76 -10.57
CA ARG A 82 -8.48 19.49 -9.16
C ARG A 82 -8.57 18.01 -8.79
N TRP A 83 -9.41 17.25 -9.53
CA TRP A 83 -9.60 15.82 -9.31
C TRP A 83 -8.48 15.03 -9.97
N MET A 84 -7.96 14.00 -9.30
CA MET A 84 -7.00 13.09 -9.91
C MET A 84 -7.64 12.32 -11.07
N PHE A 85 -8.89 11.93 -10.91
CA PHE A 85 -9.65 11.18 -11.92
C PHE A 85 -10.95 11.93 -12.23
N PRO A 86 -10.89 12.96 -13.08
CA PRO A 86 -12.05 13.78 -13.41
C PRO A 86 -13.06 13.04 -14.26
N SER A 87 -14.30 13.48 -14.17
CA SER A 87 -15.39 13.00 -15.05
C SER A 87 -15.16 13.50 -16.49
N PRO A 88 -15.20 12.62 -17.51
CA PRO A 88 -15.11 13.05 -18.90
C PRO A 88 -16.40 13.73 -19.41
N LYS A 89 -17.47 13.72 -18.60
CA LYS A 89 -18.81 14.20 -19.01
C LYS A 89 -19.27 15.43 -18.24
N LYS A 90 -18.72 15.68 -17.08
CA LYS A 90 -19.16 16.76 -16.18
C LYS A 90 -17.95 17.55 -15.71
N GLU A 91 -17.96 18.83 -16.00
CA GLU A 91 -16.92 19.76 -15.55
C GLU A 91 -16.86 19.80 -14.02
N ASP A 92 -15.66 19.98 -13.48
CA ASP A 92 -15.35 20.06 -12.05
C ASP A 92 -16.00 18.94 -11.20
N SER A 93 -16.13 17.77 -11.75
CA SER A 93 -16.69 16.61 -11.05
C SER A 93 -15.72 15.43 -11.12
N PRO A 94 -15.60 14.62 -10.05
CA PRO A 94 -14.81 13.39 -10.12
C PRO A 94 -15.51 12.35 -10.96
N MET A 95 -14.76 11.34 -11.39
CA MET A 95 -15.34 10.19 -12.08
C MET A 95 -16.32 9.46 -11.15
N ARG A 96 -17.47 9.11 -11.70
CA ARG A 96 -18.51 8.37 -10.99
C ARG A 96 -17.98 6.96 -10.64
N PRO A 97 -18.16 6.46 -9.38
CA PRO A 97 -17.70 5.12 -9.00
C PRO A 97 -18.18 3.99 -9.93
N SER A 98 -19.45 4.04 -10.37
CA SER A 98 -19.97 3.06 -11.33
C SER A 98 -19.28 3.14 -12.71
N SER A 99 -18.81 4.31 -13.12
CA SER A 99 -18.05 4.45 -14.37
C SER A 99 -16.66 3.82 -14.27
N ILE A 100 -15.99 3.93 -13.12
CA ILE A 100 -14.70 3.28 -12.84
C ILE A 100 -14.89 1.75 -12.94
N HIS A 101 -15.94 1.22 -12.30
CA HIS A 101 -16.24 -0.20 -12.34
C HIS A 101 -16.50 -0.69 -13.78
N LEU A 102 -17.29 0.06 -14.57
CA LEU A 102 -17.53 -0.25 -15.97
C LEU A 102 -16.25 -0.23 -16.82
N ARG A 103 -15.33 0.69 -16.52
CA ARG A 103 -14.02 0.76 -17.21
C ARG A 103 -13.14 -0.44 -16.89
N LEU A 104 -13.12 -0.89 -15.63
CA LEU A 104 -12.42 -2.12 -15.26
C LEU A 104 -12.91 -3.30 -16.12
N HIS A 105 -14.23 -3.51 -16.19
CA HIS A 105 -14.80 -4.61 -16.97
C HIS A 105 -14.43 -4.51 -18.45
N ARG A 106 -14.47 -3.33 -19.05
CA ARG A 106 -14.07 -3.13 -20.46
C ARG A 106 -12.61 -3.47 -20.71
N ILE A 107 -11.72 -3.10 -19.77
CA ILE A 107 -10.30 -3.44 -19.88
C ILE A 107 -10.10 -4.95 -19.81
N LEU A 108 -10.76 -5.61 -18.85
CA LEU A 108 -10.66 -7.06 -18.69
C LEU A 108 -11.23 -7.81 -19.91
N ASP A 109 -12.40 -7.40 -20.42
CA ASP A 109 -13.00 -7.96 -21.64
C ASP A 109 -12.04 -7.83 -22.85
N HIS A 110 -11.44 -6.64 -23.00
CA HIS A 110 -10.50 -6.37 -24.10
C HIS A 110 -9.21 -7.17 -23.98
N ALA A 111 -8.79 -7.47 -22.77
CA ALA A 111 -7.60 -8.29 -22.46
C ALA A 111 -7.91 -9.79 -22.49
N GLY A 112 -9.16 -10.22 -22.73
CA GLY A 112 -9.57 -11.62 -22.65
C GLY A 112 -9.50 -12.21 -21.25
N CYS A 113 -9.54 -11.38 -20.23
CA CYS A 113 -9.47 -11.79 -18.82
C CYS A 113 -10.87 -11.97 -18.23
N GLU A 114 -10.98 -12.84 -17.23
CA GLU A 114 -12.19 -12.99 -16.44
C GLU A 114 -12.54 -11.69 -15.72
N ARG A 115 -13.83 -11.34 -15.67
CA ARG A 115 -14.32 -10.17 -14.97
C ARG A 115 -14.21 -10.35 -13.47
N VAL A 116 -13.56 -9.39 -12.81
CA VAL A 116 -13.46 -9.30 -11.36
C VAL A 116 -14.14 -8.01 -10.87
N ARG A 117 -14.54 -7.99 -9.60
CA ARG A 117 -15.08 -6.79 -8.99
C ARG A 117 -13.94 -5.81 -8.66
N PHE A 118 -14.24 -4.53 -8.61
CA PHE A 118 -13.22 -3.54 -8.17
C PHE A 118 -12.63 -3.86 -6.79
N HIS A 119 -13.44 -4.39 -5.88
CA HIS A 119 -12.98 -4.77 -4.54
C HIS A 119 -11.96 -5.91 -4.56
N ASP A 120 -11.98 -6.75 -5.58
CA ASP A 120 -11.01 -7.84 -5.73
C ASP A 120 -9.59 -7.33 -6.04
N LEU A 121 -9.45 -6.13 -6.63
CA LEU A 121 -8.15 -5.46 -6.79
C LEU A 121 -7.54 -5.11 -5.42
N ARG A 122 -8.36 -4.66 -4.49
CA ARG A 122 -7.94 -4.41 -3.11
C ARG A 122 -7.54 -5.71 -2.39
N HIS A 123 -8.23 -6.82 -2.63
CA HIS A 123 -7.82 -8.13 -2.14
C HIS A 123 -6.48 -8.55 -2.74
N THR A 124 -6.27 -8.32 -4.02
CA THR A 124 -4.99 -8.58 -4.70
C THR A 124 -3.86 -7.78 -4.08
N PHE A 125 -4.07 -6.46 -3.85
CA PHE A 125 -3.09 -5.64 -3.12
C PHE A 125 -2.76 -6.23 -1.76
N ALA A 126 -3.76 -6.57 -0.96
CA ALA A 126 -3.56 -7.07 0.39
C ALA A 126 -2.82 -8.42 0.43
N THR A 127 -3.20 -9.35 -0.46
CA THR A 127 -2.54 -10.65 -0.58
C THR A 127 -1.06 -10.49 -1.00
N ASN A 128 -0.79 -9.65 -1.99
CA ASN A 128 0.57 -9.37 -2.44
C ASN A 128 1.40 -8.68 -1.34
N ALA A 129 0.83 -7.70 -0.64
CA ALA A 129 1.51 -7.02 0.45
C ALA A 129 1.95 -7.99 1.56
N LEU A 130 1.08 -8.92 1.96
CA LEU A 130 1.41 -9.98 2.91
C LEU A 130 2.47 -10.95 2.34
N ALA A 131 2.33 -11.35 1.08
CA ALA A 131 3.29 -12.21 0.41
C ALA A 131 4.70 -11.58 0.34
N TYR A 132 4.78 -10.25 0.19
CA TYR A 132 6.04 -9.49 0.26
C TYR A 132 6.53 -9.20 1.67
N GLY A 133 5.84 -9.68 2.70
CA GLY A 133 6.28 -9.64 4.09
C GLY A 133 5.80 -8.44 4.89
N MET A 134 4.79 -7.71 4.41
CA MET A 134 4.13 -6.68 5.19
C MET A 134 3.42 -7.32 6.39
N ASP A 135 3.55 -6.74 7.58
CA ASP A 135 2.84 -7.23 8.74
C ASP A 135 1.34 -6.85 8.71
N ILE A 136 0.52 -7.67 9.37
CA ILE A 136 -0.95 -7.55 9.35
C ILE A 136 -1.42 -6.21 9.94
N LYS A 137 -0.73 -5.69 10.95
CA LYS A 137 -1.11 -4.43 11.61
C LYS A 137 -0.88 -3.25 10.65
N THR A 138 0.26 -3.20 9.98
CA THR A 138 0.57 -2.21 8.94
C THR A 138 -0.43 -2.29 7.80
N LEU A 139 -0.69 -3.50 7.28
CA LEU A 139 -1.69 -3.71 6.23
C LEU A 139 -3.08 -3.23 6.65
N SER A 140 -3.52 -3.57 7.88
CA SER A 140 -4.82 -3.13 8.43
C SER A 140 -4.92 -1.59 8.47
N THR A 141 -3.84 -0.91 8.85
CA THR A 141 -3.76 0.56 8.86
C THR A 141 -3.85 1.13 7.45
N ILE A 142 -3.11 0.59 6.49
CA ILE A 142 -3.15 1.01 5.09
C ILE A 142 -4.54 0.84 4.51
N LEU A 143 -5.18 -0.29 4.77
CA LEU A 143 -6.53 -0.57 4.30
C LEU A 143 -7.61 0.26 5.05
N GLY A 144 -7.31 0.87 6.19
CA GLY A 144 -8.29 1.59 6.99
C GLY A 144 -9.37 0.65 7.55
N HIS A 145 -8.98 -0.51 8.06
CA HIS A 145 -9.85 -1.40 8.80
C HIS A 145 -9.95 -0.94 10.24
N VAL A 146 -11.16 -1.00 10.81
CA VAL A 146 -11.41 -0.64 12.22
C VAL A 146 -10.70 -1.61 13.17
N SER A 147 -10.52 -2.86 12.74
CA SER A 147 -9.85 -3.91 13.51
C SER A 147 -8.92 -4.72 12.63
N SER A 148 -7.74 -5.03 13.14
CA SER A 148 -6.79 -5.97 12.50
C SER A 148 -7.37 -7.39 12.42
N ALA A 149 -8.33 -7.75 13.26
CA ALA A 149 -9.05 -9.02 13.16
C ALA A 149 -9.77 -9.17 11.82
N THR A 150 -10.30 -8.09 11.25
CA THR A 150 -10.91 -8.12 9.91
C THR A 150 -9.89 -8.53 8.85
N THR A 151 -8.68 -7.96 8.91
CA THR A 151 -7.58 -8.32 8.00
C THR A 151 -7.13 -9.76 8.22
N LEU A 152 -6.95 -10.16 9.48
CA LEU A 152 -6.53 -11.52 9.82
C LEU A 152 -7.52 -12.58 9.32
N ASN A 153 -8.82 -12.38 9.59
CA ASN A 153 -9.86 -13.33 9.19
C ASN A 153 -9.98 -13.45 7.66
N THR A 154 -9.81 -12.34 6.95
CA THR A 154 -9.92 -12.33 5.47
C THR A 154 -8.71 -13.00 4.81
N TYR A 155 -7.51 -12.88 5.40
CA TYR A 155 -6.24 -13.32 4.79
C TYR A 155 -5.53 -14.42 5.60
N SER A 156 -6.27 -15.20 6.41
CA SER A 156 -5.71 -16.25 7.26
C SER A 156 -4.92 -17.31 6.49
N HIS A 157 -5.35 -17.64 5.28
CA HIS A 157 -4.66 -18.62 4.41
C HIS A 157 -3.25 -18.17 3.98
N VAL A 158 -3.00 -16.87 3.87
CA VAL A 158 -1.67 -16.32 3.51
C VAL A 158 -0.71 -16.43 4.70
N THR A 159 -1.23 -16.51 5.94
CA THR A 159 -0.40 -16.56 7.15
C THR A 159 0.36 -17.88 7.30
N ASP A 160 -0.08 -18.97 6.70
CA ASP A 160 0.61 -20.28 6.75
C ASP A 160 1.90 -20.24 5.94
N GLU A 161 1.88 -19.66 4.74
CA GLU A 161 3.10 -19.41 3.96
C GLU A 161 4.05 -18.47 4.68
N MET A 162 3.54 -17.45 5.36
CA MET A 162 4.35 -16.54 6.17
C MET A 162 5.03 -17.26 7.33
N ARG A 163 4.37 -18.21 8.00
CA ARG A 163 4.95 -19.03 9.06
C ARG A 163 6.11 -19.88 8.53
N GLN A 164 5.95 -20.53 7.38
CA GLN A 164 7.01 -21.30 6.75
C GLN A 164 8.22 -20.42 6.39
N ARG A 165 7.98 -19.24 5.78
CA ARG A 165 9.05 -18.28 5.46
C ARG A 165 9.74 -17.74 6.72
N ALA A 166 9.00 -17.53 7.81
CA ALA A 166 9.56 -17.10 9.08
C ALA A 166 10.48 -18.17 9.67
N ALA A 167 10.07 -19.45 9.64
CA ALA A 167 10.90 -20.57 10.09
C ALA A 167 12.24 -20.63 9.33
N VAL A 168 12.20 -20.49 8.00
CA VAL A 168 13.41 -20.45 7.17
C VAL A 168 14.31 -19.26 7.50
N LYS A 169 13.74 -18.08 7.75
CA LYS A 169 14.51 -16.88 8.15
C LYS A 169 15.17 -17.04 9.52
N ILE A 170 14.46 -17.67 10.46
CA ILE A 170 15.00 -17.96 11.81
C ILE A 170 16.17 -18.93 11.67
N ASP A 171 15.99 -20.01 10.93
CA ASP A 171 17.03 -21.02 10.67
C ASP A 171 18.28 -20.38 10.03
N GLN A 172 18.13 -19.55 9.01
CA GLN A 172 19.22 -18.78 8.40
C GLN A 172 19.89 -17.82 9.38
N GLY A 173 19.15 -17.26 10.33
CA GLY A 173 19.69 -16.40 11.39
C GLY A 173 20.56 -17.21 12.38
N ILE A 174 20.10 -18.38 12.78
CA ILE A 174 20.83 -19.28 13.68
C ILE A 174 22.10 -19.81 13.01
N ALA A 175 22.00 -20.28 11.75
CA ALA A 175 23.16 -20.78 11.00
C ALA A 175 24.26 -19.71 10.81
N LYS A 176 23.92 -18.42 10.71
CA LYS A 176 24.89 -17.34 10.67
C LYS A 176 25.64 -17.12 11.98
N VAL A 177 25.02 -17.43 13.12
CA VAL A 177 25.64 -17.31 14.44
C VAL A 177 26.64 -18.46 14.69
N GLU A 178 26.35 -19.67 14.19
CA GLU A 178 27.23 -20.83 14.33
C GLU A 178 28.49 -20.74 13.47
N VAL A 179 28.52 -19.93 12.42
CA VAL A 179 29.67 -19.78 11.52
C VAL A 179 30.71 -18.77 12.01
N ASN A 180 30.50 -18.08 13.14
CA ASN A 180 31.48 -17.15 13.70
C ASN A 180 31.96 -17.51 15.12
N PRO A 181 32.63 -18.70 15.36
CA PRO A 181 33.24 -19.06 16.62
C PRO A 181 34.70 -18.59 16.75
N GLN A 182 35.21 -17.76 15.84
CA GLN A 182 36.63 -17.37 15.85
C GLN A 182 36.80 -15.85 15.67
N GLU A 183 36.56 -15.10 16.72
CA GLU A 183 37.27 -13.82 16.95
C GLU A 183 37.10 -13.36 18.40
N GLU A 184 37.69 -14.13 19.36
CA GLU A 184 38.16 -13.58 20.62
C GLU A 184 39.36 -14.40 21.10
N LYS A 185 40.55 -14.09 20.57
CA LYS A 185 41.81 -14.39 21.28
C LYS A 185 41.93 -13.37 22.41
N PRO A 186 42.11 -13.83 23.67
CA PRO A 186 42.38 -12.90 24.79
C PRO A 186 43.68 -12.19 24.55
N LYS A 187 43.69 -10.89 24.60
CA LYS A 187 44.92 -10.08 24.66
C LYS A 187 45.67 -10.47 25.93
N GLU A 188 46.87 -11.08 25.81
CA GLU A 188 47.80 -11.31 26.89
C GLU A 188 48.09 -9.99 27.58
N ARG A 189 47.75 -9.91 28.86
CA ARG A 189 48.18 -8.82 29.74
C ARG A 189 49.67 -9.02 30.03
N THR A 190 50.51 -8.22 29.43
CA THR A 190 51.94 -8.07 29.77
C THR A 190 52.05 -7.53 31.20
N MET A 191 52.48 -8.36 32.12
CA MET A 191 52.82 -7.95 33.49
C MET A 191 54.09 -7.09 33.44
N THR A 192 53.94 -5.82 33.67
CA THR A 192 55.06 -4.89 33.86
C THR A 192 55.61 -5.09 35.28
N THR A 193 56.80 -5.65 35.38
CA THR A 193 57.54 -5.84 36.62
C THR A 193 57.94 -4.50 37.21
N PHE A 194 57.39 -4.19 38.38
CA PHE A 194 57.85 -3.02 39.15
C PHE A 194 59.18 -3.36 39.85
N GLN A 195 60.28 -2.82 39.38
CA GLN A 195 61.59 -2.82 40.15
C GLN A 195 61.52 -1.75 41.20
N ALA A 196 61.64 -2.19 42.47
CA ALA A 196 61.88 -1.33 43.62
C ALA A 196 63.28 -0.77 43.54
N ARG A 197 63.43 0.56 43.62
CA ARG A 197 64.69 1.21 43.92
C ARG A 197 64.82 1.52 45.42
N LYS A 198 65.99 1.09 45.99
CA LYS A 198 66.46 1.48 47.31
C LYS A 198 66.74 2.98 47.41
#